data_a25ac3c2a8e05c7353dd719cae2ae253
#
_entry.id   a25ac3c2a8e05c7353dd719cae2ae253
#
_cell.length_a   1.000
_cell.length_b   1.000
_cell.length_c   1.000
_cell.angle_alpha   90.00
_cell.angle_beta   90.00
_cell.angle_gamma   90.00
#
_symmetry.space_group_name_H-M   'P 1'
#
loop_
_entity.id
_entity.type
_entity.pdbx_description
1 polymer ?
#
loop_
_entity_poly.entity_id
_entity_poly.type
_entity_poly.pdbx_seq_one_letter_code
_entity_poly.pdbx_strand_id
1 'polypeptide(L)'
;MADQASPSPFQFPSTRRLSLSSLQLTPRTRELSRLSGFPSPAQTPHTAYFHIDEPEVVATKTYDLPVDRKQFDRATTIKPSNMLRPHMRIFYMSWMSGIMGFIGWYAIPPLMPVIKTKLKLTDGQVLNSDIASTASTIISRIASGPLLDRFGPQVVQSFILWFGAIPIVCAAFVNSAMSLLIVRFFIGLVGCVFVSGQYWTTITFARNVAGTANAITGGLGLSGIGFAFLVLPFVYEAITSGGHVSDDLGWRITVALPAALMIVMGTVIRFAVDPCPTGDFQELMDTKRQAENGRTAPVRISISGSSSVLPMTQPQNGEPAKPMGMLQSFKIVLTDVNVLVMIAQYAACFGTELQLNNMGALYFYTQFTKQGCTPTDSNLCYLLSKTNAATVASSFGLMNMFARALGGLASDTVNRRLGMRGRQYVQFTLMCVLGVLVITLSQLDSLGACVALYVSVAIAAQATGGSTYGIVPYLNEQHTGTVNGLVGAGGNLGGVIYGIIFRGTDGYSTGLLYTGIIILGCALLVPMLRFQEQETQDQSQDAERASKRSHSTMYLEDEPYE
;
A
#
# COMPACT_ATOMS: atom_id res chain seq x y z
N MET A 1 44.38 33.05 29.17
CA MET A 1 43.55 34.23 28.98
C MET A 1 42.39 33.89 28.10
N ALA A 2 41.17 34.09 28.66
CA ALA A 2 39.82 34.05 28.03
C ALA A 2 39.39 32.72 27.42
N ASP A 3 38.72 31.82 28.09
CA ASP A 3 37.30 31.67 28.43
C ASP A 3 36.33 32.23 27.38
N GLN A 4 35.64 31.34 26.69
CA GLN A 4 34.30 31.57 26.16
C GLN A 4 33.44 30.31 26.32
N ALA A 5 32.33 30.55 27.05
CA ALA A 5 31.35 29.61 27.51
C ALA A 5 30.46 29.05 26.39
N SER A 6 30.10 27.80 26.52
CA SER A 6 29.03 27.12 25.81
C SER A 6 27.65 27.50 26.36
N PRO A 7 26.59 27.65 25.54
CA PRO A 7 25.24 27.84 26.04
C PRO A 7 24.59 26.55 26.45
N SER A 8 23.93 26.57 27.62
CA SER A 8 23.16 25.50 28.25
C SER A 8 21.87 25.15 27.49
N PRO A 9 21.36 23.90 27.61
CA PRO A 9 20.11 23.50 26.96
C PRO A 9 18.88 23.99 27.72
N PHE A 10 17.87 24.38 26.95
CA PHE A 10 16.54 24.79 27.38
C PHE A 10 15.88 23.72 28.27
N GLN A 11 15.53 24.10 29.51
CA GLN A 11 14.66 23.34 30.40
C GLN A 11 13.20 23.74 30.17
N PHE A 12 12.35 22.75 29.88
CA PHE A 12 10.89 22.90 29.92
C PHE A 12 10.39 22.86 31.36
N PRO A 13 9.39 23.65 31.75
CA PRO A 13 8.85 23.65 33.09
C PRO A 13 8.05 22.37 33.38
N SER A 14 8.32 21.79 34.53
CA SER A 14 7.64 20.61 35.07
C SER A 14 6.15 20.88 35.34
N THR A 15 5.27 20.09 34.77
CA THR A 15 3.85 20.04 35.11
C THR A 15 3.66 19.51 36.53
N ARG A 16 3.16 20.37 37.45
CA ARG A 16 2.71 19.99 38.79
C ARG A 16 1.55 18.99 38.68
N ARG A 17 1.75 17.80 39.24
CA ARG A 17 0.63 16.89 39.60
C ARG A 17 -0.15 17.53 40.75
N LEU A 18 -1.40 17.91 40.50
CA LEU A 18 -2.36 18.22 41.54
C LEU A 18 -2.91 16.91 42.12
N SER A 19 -2.58 16.63 43.37
CA SER A 19 -3.16 15.53 44.14
C SER A 19 -4.58 15.91 44.59
N LEU A 20 -5.56 15.08 44.27
CA LEU A 20 -6.99 15.22 44.63
C LEU A 20 -7.27 14.78 46.10
N SER A 21 -6.54 15.29 47.07
CA SER A 21 -6.74 14.91 48.48
C SER A 21 -7.11 16.08 49.41
N SER A 22 -7.72 17.17 48.90
CA SER A 22 -8.19 18.24 49.81
C SER A 22 -9.39 19.01 49.23
N LEU A 23 -10.52 18.33 49.08
CA LEU A 23 -11.82 18.99 48.99
C LEU A 23 -12.62 18.64 50.25
N GLN A 24 -12.39 19.45 51.29
CA GLN A 24 -13.28 19.51 52.45
C GLN A 24 -14.58 20.20 52.02
N LEU A 25 -15.70 19.47 52.00
CA LEU A 25 -17.04 20.01 51.82
C LEU A 25 -17.41 20.86 53.03
N THR A 26 -17.72 22.12 52.80
CA THR A 26 -18.21 23.07 53.80
C THR A 26 -19.61 22.70 54.33
N PRO A 27 -19.96 23.04 55.58
CA PRO A 27 -21.16 22.54 56.27
C PRO A 27 -22.51 23.08 55.76
N ARG A 28 -22.55 23.83 54.71
CA ARG A 28 -23.79 24.58 54.27
C ARG A 28 -24.78 23.78 53.44
N THR A 29 -24.48 22.56 53.04
CA THR A 29 -25.38 21.69 52.27
C THR A 29 -26.20 20.72 53.11
N ARG A 30 -26.09 20.73 54.46
CA ARG A 30 -26.82 19.82 55.33
C ARG A 30 -28.16 20.37 55.86
N GLU A 31 -28.47 21.64 55.68
CA GLU A 31 -29.72 22.26 56.19
C GLU A 31 -30.90 22.30 55.20
N LEU A 32 -30.66 22.08 53.91
CA LEU A 32 -31.74 22.14 52.90
C LEU A 32 -32.52 20.82 52.71
N SER A 33 -32.13 19.74 53.38
CA SER A 33 -32.83 18.44 53.28
C SER A 33 -33.90 18.22 54.35
N ARG A 34 -34.17 19.20 55.25
CA ARG A 34 -35.14 19.05 56.34
C ARG A 34 -36.48 19.74 56.15
N LEU A 35 -36.71 20.35 54.98
CA LEU A 35 -37.95 21.15 54.77
C LEU A 35 -38.84 20.66 53.59
N SER A 36 -38.64 19.48 53.04
CA SER A 36 -39.58 18.90 52.08
C SER A 36 -40.13 17.59 52.61
N GLY A 37 -41.35 17.68 53.18
CA GLY A 37 -42.15 16.52 53.63
C GLY A 37 -42.71 15.72 52.45
N PHE A 38 -41.87 14.99 51.74
CA PHE A 38 -42.30 13.94 50.81
C PHE A 38 -41.96 12.57 51.40
N PRO A 39 -42.88 11.59 51.32
CA PRO A 39 -42.63 10.25 51.82
C PRO A 39 -41.50 9.60 51.01
N SER A 40 -40.53 9.01 51.73
CA SER A 40 -39.43 8.22 51.17
C SER A 40 -39.96 7.10 50.27
N PRO A 41 -39.49 6.96 49.02
CA PRO A 41 -39.80 5.79 48.22
C PRO A 41 -39.21 4.54 48.89
N ALA A 42 -40.01 3.47 48.93
CA ALA A 42 -39.65 2.17 49.48
C ALA A 42 -38.27 1.72 48.93
N GLN A 43 -37.43 1.22 49.84
CA GLN A 43 -36.13 0.64 49.53
C GLN A 43 -36.32 -0.54 48.57
N THR A 44 -36.05 -0.31 47.28
CA THR A 44 -35.76 -1.39 46.36
C THR A 44 -34.44 -2.04 46.76
N PRO A 45 -34.30 -3.38 46.72
CA PRO A 45 -33.08 -4.04 47.11
C PRO A 45 -31.92 -3.51 46.23
N HIS A 46 -30.85 -3.09 46.88
CA HIS A 46 -29.62 -2.73 46.23
C HIS A 46 -29.17 -3.88 45.32
N THR A 47 -29.38 -3.76 44.02
CA THR A 47 -28.63 -4.48 43.03
C THR A 47 -27.19 -4.03 43.22
N ALA A 48 -26.41 -4.86 43.86
CA ALA A 48 -24.96 -4.72 43.89
C ALA A 48 -24.51 -4.70 42.41
N TYR A 49 -24.18 -3.53 41.91
CA TYR A 49 -23.38 -3.44 40.67
C TYR A 49 -22.04 -4.07 41.03
N PHE A 50 -21.90 -5.36 40.72
CA PHE A 50 -20.60 -5.95 40.58
C PHE A 50 -19.93 -5.20 39.43
N HIS A 51 -18.99 -4.29 39.72
CA HIS A 51 -17.94 -3.94 38.81
C HIS A 51 -17.22 -5.26 38.53
N ILE A 52 -17.60 -5.92 37.44
CA ILE A 52 -16.74 -6.92 36.83
C ILE A 52 -15.60 -6.10 36.27
N ASP A 53 -14.51 -5.99 37.01
CA ASP A 53 -13.26 -5.54 36.46
C ASP A 53 -13.03 -6.41 35.22
N GLU A 54 -12.99 -5.79 34.05
CA GLU A 54 -12.67 -6.51 32.81
C GLU A 54 -11.38 -7.30 33.09
N PRO A 55 -11.35 -8.61 32.85
CA PRO A 55 -10.20 -9.42 33.21
C PRO A 55 -8.97 -8.79 32.57
N GLU A 56 -8.06 -8.29 33.40
CA GLU A 56 -6.79 -7.76 32.96
C GLU A 56 -6.09 -8.89 32.20
N VAL A 57 -6.06 -8.78 30.87
CA VAL A 57 -5.40 -9.77 30.02
C VAL A 57 -3.93 -9.75 30.37
N VAL A 58 -3.52 -10.67 31.26
CA VAL A 58 -2.13 -10.79 31.70
C VAL A 58 -1.27 -11.03 30.47
N ALA A 59 -0.44 -10.05 30.18
CA ALA A 59 0.41 -10.04 29.02
C ALA A 59 1.46 -11.14 29.12
N THR A 60 1.31 -12.18 28.33
CA THR A 60 2.33 -13.24 28.22
C THR A 60 3.56 -12.78 27.42
N LYS A 61 3.46 -11.70 26.62
CA LYS A 61 4.58 -11.14 25.85
C LYS A 61 4.72 -9.64 26.10
N THR A 62 5.93 -9.21 26.45
CA THR A 62 6.34 -7.80 26.47
C THR A 62 6.96 -7.45 25.12
N TYR A 63 6.52 -6.34 24.53
CA TYR A 63 7.05 -5.83 23.26
C TYR A 63 7.81 -4.53 23.50
N ASP A 64 8.86 -4.29 22.71
CA ASP A 64 9.64 -3.04 22.79
C ASP A 64 8.90 -1.84 22.20
N LEU A 65 7.80 -2.09 21.46
CA LEU A 65 6.91 -1.08 20.90
C LEU A 65 5.57 -1.09 21.64
N PRO A 66 4.91 0.07 21.78
CA PRO A 66 3.54 0.11 22.24
C PRO A 66 2.63 -0.62 21.24
N VAL A 67 1.84 -1.55 21.75
CA VAL A 67 0.94 -2.39 20.96
C VAL A 67 -0.52 -2.17 21.38
N ASP A 68 -1.44 -2.35 20.45
CA ASP A 68 -2.86 -2.40 20.70
C ASP A 68 -3.31 -3.87 20.83
N ARG A 69 -3.64 -4.29 22.02
CA ARG A 69 -4.06 -5.67 22.34
C ARG A 69 -5.43 -6.00 21.75
N LYS A 70 -6.34 -5.01 21.65
CA LYS A 70 -7.65 -5.17 21.01
C LYS A 70 -7.50 -5.43 19.50
N GLN A 71 -6.37 -5.08 18.92
CA GLN A 71 -6.02 -5.32 17.53
C GLN A 71 -4.96 -6.43 17.36
N PHE A 72 -4.95 -7.45 18.22
CA PHE A 72 -4.04 -8.61 18.14
C PHE A 72 -2.55 -8.23 18.19
N ASP A 73 -2.17 -7.44 19.18
CA ASP A 73 -0.80 -6.99 19.45
C ASP A 73 -0.14 -6.22 18.30
N ARG A 74 -0.92 -5.49 17.49
CA ARG A 74 -0.38 -4.64 16.42
C ARG A 74 0.30 -3.41 17.00
N ALA A 75 1.44 -3.03 16.42
CA ALA A 75 2.19 -1.85 16.86
C ALA A 75 1.43 -0.56 16.53
N THR A 76 1.34 0.35 17.51
CA THR A 76 0.69 1.67 17.36
C THR A 76 1.64 2.77 16.93
N THR A 77 2.94 2.48 16.85
CA THR A 77 3.99 3.42 16.44
C THR A 77 5.02 2.74 15.55
N ILE A 78 5.65 3.53 14.67
CA ILE A 78 6.78 3.11 13.83
C ILE A 78 8.03 3.73 14.43
N LYS A 79 9.06 2.91 14.74
CA LYS A 79 10.39 3.38 15.21
C LYS A 79 11.46 2.99 14.19
N PRO A 80 11.82 3.87 13.23
CA PRO A 80 12.73 3.53 12.14
C PRO A 80 14.15 3.15 12.58
N SER A 81 14.59 3.57 13.76
CA SER A 81 15.96 3.32 14.26
C SER A 81 16.21 1.91 14.79
N ASN A 82 15.18 1.09 14.99
CA ASN A 82 15.29 -0.20 15.67
C ASN A 82 14.74 -1.34 14.82
N MET A 83 15.58 -2.32 14.48
CA MET A 83 15.15 -3.59 13.85
C MET A 83 14.64 -4.61 14.89
N LEU A 84 13.87 -4.14 15.89
CA LEU A 84 13.41 -4.98 16.99
C LEU A 84 12.35 -6.00 16.56
N ARG A 85 12.42 -7.18 17.16
CA ARG A 85 11.42 -8.24 16.98
C ARG A 85 10.14 -7.91 17.75
N PRO A 86 9.00 -8.36 17.24
CA PRO A 86 8.75 -8.89 15.90
C PRO A 86 8.45 -7.81 14.87
N HIS A 87 7.82 -6.68 15.29
CA HIS A 87 7.16 -5.70 14.42
C HIS A 87 8.11 -5.02 13.43
N MET A 88 9.20 -4.42 13.93
CA MET A 88 10.11 -3.68 13.05
C MET A 88 10.90 -4.62 12.13
N ARG A 89 11.23 -5.84 12.58
CA ARG A 89 11.86 -6.84 11.73
C ARG A 89 10.95 -7.25 10.57
N ILE A 90 9.67 -7.53 10.85
CA ILE A 90 8.67 -7.82 9.83
C ILE A 90 8.58 -6.66 8.84
N PHE A 91 8.50 -5.43 9.35
CA PHE A 91 8.42 -4.22 8.53
C PHE A 91 9.60 -4.08 7.56
N TYR A 92 10.84 -4.19 8.08
CA TYR A 92 12.04 -4.09 7.25
C TYR A 92 12.11 -5.21 6.21
N MET A 93 11.86 -6.45 6.61
CA MET A 93 11.94 -7.59 5.70
C MET A 93 10.82 -7.58 4.66
N SER A 94 9.67 -7.00 4.97
CA SER A 94 8.55 -6.85 4.06
C SER A 94 8.91 -5.97 2.84
N TRP A 95 9.48 -4.77 3.05
CA TRP A 95 9.85 -3.93 1.92
C TRP A 95 11.19 -4.33 1.28
N MET A 96 12.17 -4.86 2.04
CA MET A 96 13.41 -5.38 1.45
C MET A 96 13.15 -6.54 0.49
N SER A 97 12.25 -7.45 0.85
CA SER A 97 11.83 -8.53 -0.05
C SER A 97 11.06 -7.99 -1.27
N GLY A 98 10.30 -6.92 -1.08
CA GLY A 98 9.68 -6.18 -2.17
C GLY A 98 10.71 -5.66 -3.17
N ILE A 99 11.78 -4.98 -2.69
CA ILE A 99 12.89 -4.52 -3.55
C ILE A 99 13.46 -5.68 -4.38
N MET A 100 13.81 -6.80 -3.73
CA MET A 100 14.40 -7.95 -4.43
C MET A 100 13.46 -8.54 -5.46
N GLY A 101 12.17 -8.68 -5.12
CA GLY A 101 11.15 -9.17 -6.05
C GLY A 101 10.95 -8.24 -7.25
N PHE A 102 10.92 -6.92 -7.03
CA PHE A 102 10.77 -5.94 -8.11
C PHE A 102 12.01 -5.80 -8.98
N ILE A 103 13.23 -5.91 -8.43
CA ILE A 103 14.46 -6.01 -9.24
C ILE A 103 14.37 -7.24 -10.16
N GLY A 104 13.89 -8.38 -9.66
CA GLY A 104 13.71 -9.58 -10.46
C GLY A 104 12.63 -9.43 -11.52
N TRP A 105 11.44 -8.88 -11.19
CA TRP A 105 10.37 -8.65 -12.16
C TRP A 105 10.80 -7.71 -13.28
N TYR A 106 11.56 -6.66 -12.94
CA TYR A 106 12.06 -5.66 -13.89
C TYR A 106 13.51 -5.92 -14.35
N ALA A 107 13.99 -7.16 -14.33
CA ALA A 107 15.34 -7.48 -14.80
C ALA A 107 15.53 -7.25 -16.31
N ILE A 108 14.49 -7.43 -17.12
CA ILE A 108 14.52 -7.35 -18.58
C ILE A 108 14.35 -5.92 -19.12
N PRO A 109 13.38 -5.08 -18.68
CA PRO A 109 13.08 -3.79 -19.27
C PRO A 109 14.28 -2.83 -19.39
N PRO A 110 15.19 -2.66 -18.41
CA PRO A 110 16.34 -1.76 -18.54
C PRO A 110 17.34 -2.20 -19.61
N LEU A 111 17.39 -3.48 -19.94
CA LEU A 111 18.27 -4.06 -20.97
C LEU A 111 17.53 -4.27 -22.31
N MET A 112 16.25 -3.86 -22.41
CA MET A 112 15.44 -4.05 -23.61
C MET A 112 16.07 -3.45 -24.87
N PRO A 113 16.73 -2.27 -24.86
CA PRO A 113 17.42 -1.76 -26.05
C PRO A 113 18.52 -2.68 -26.57
N VAL A 114 19.20 -3.42 -25.69
CA VAL A 114 20.22 -4.42 -26.05
C VAL A 114 19.54 -5.69 -26.58
N ILE A 115 18.57 -6.21 -25.83
CA ILE A 115 17.84 -7.46 -26.16
C ILE A 115 17.11 -7.32 -27.49
N LYS A 116 16.41 -6.18 -27.73
CA LYS A 116 15.72 -5.89 -28.98
C LYS A 116 16.65 -5.98 -30.19
N THR A 117 17.85 -5.38 -30.09
CA THR A 117 18.84 -5.40 -31.16
C THR A 117 19.39 -6.82 -31.39
N LYS A 118 19.74 -7.57 -30.33
CA LYS A 118 20.33 -8.90 -30.44
C LYS A 118 19.35 -9.96 -30.94
N LEU A 119 18.10 -9.92 -30.47
CA LEU A 119 17.04 -10.84 -30.89
C LEU A 119 16.25 -10.35 -32.11
N LYS A 120 16.59 -9.17 -32.67
CA LYS A 120 15.91 -8.54 -33.83
C LYS A 120 14.40 -8.41 -33.63
N LEU A 121 13.97 -7.94 -32.45
CA LEU A 121 12.57 -7.83 -32.09
C LEU A 121 11.92 -6.59 -32.73
N THR A 122 10.66 -6.72 -33.14
CA THR A 122 9.82 -5.59 -33.51
C THR A 122 9.28 -4.89 -32.26
N ASP A 123 8.86 -3.62 -32.37
CA ASP A 123 8.25 -2.87 -31.25
C ASP A 123 7.00 -3.57 -30.74
N GLY A 124 6.17 -4.11 -31.64
CA GLY A 124 4.99 -4.89 -31.27
C GLY A 124 5.31 -6.15 -30.47
N GLN A 125 6.43 -6.84 -30.74
CA GLN A 125 6.85 -8.00 -29.97
C GLN A 125 7.35 -7.63 -28.58
N VAL A 126 8.04 -6.49 -28.44
CA VAL A 126 8.46 -5.94 -27.14
C VAL A 126 7.22 -5.62 -26.30
N LEU A 127 6.28 -4.83 -26.84
CA LEU A 127 5.05 -4.47 -26.14
C LEU A 127 4.19 -5.69 -25.78
N ASN A 128 4.11 -6.71 -26.65
CA ASN A 128 3.41 -7.95 -26.32
C ASN A 128 4.03 -8.67 -25.12
N SER A 129 5.37 -8.65 -25.00
CA SER A 129 6.05 -9.26 -23.86
C SER A 129 5.82 -8.48 -22.56
N ASP A 130 5.69 -7.14 -22.64
CA ASP A 130 5.35 -6.28 -21.50
C ASP A 130 3.90 -6.53 -21.04
N ILE A 131 2.97 -6.60 -21.99
CA ILE A 131 1.56 -6.93 -21.72
C ILE A 131 1.44 -8.31 -21.06
N ALA A 132 2.16 -9.32 -21.59
CA ALA A 132 2.12 -10.67 -21.02
C ALA A 132 2.62 -10.71 -19.57
N SER A 133 3.73 -10.01 -19.27
CA SER A 133 4.27 -9.90 -17.92
C SER A 133 3.30 -9.21 -16.96
N THR A 134 2.67 -8.12 -17.40
CA THR A 134 1.72 -7.37 -16.57
C THR A 134 0.41 -8.14 -16.38
N ALA A 135 -0.08 -8.82 -17.42
CA ALA A 135 -1.31 -9.61 -17.37
C ALA A 135 -1.18 -10.81 -16.41
N SER A 136 -0.04 -11.51 -16.42
CA SER A 136 0.18 -12.63 -15.51
C SER A 136 0.17 -12.21 -14.04
N THR A 137 0.59 -10.99 -13.75
CA THR A 137 0.54 -10.42 -12.40
C THR A 137 -0.90 -10.27 -11.89
N ILE A 138 -1.90 -10.04 -12.75
CA ILE A 138 -3.31 -10.00 -12.35
C ILE A 138 -3.70 -11.35 -11.73
N ILE A 139 -3.33 -12.46 -12.41
CA ILE A 139 -3.63 -13.82 -11.97
C ILE A 139 -2.98 -14.09 -10.62
N SER A 140 -1.68 -13.79 -10.48
CA SER A 140 -0.94 -14.05 -9.24
C SER A 140 -1.44 -13.18 -8.07
N ARG A 141 -1.84 -11.93 -8.29
CA ARG A 141 -2.40 -11.06 -7.25
C ARG A 141 -3.76 -11.55 -6.75
N ILE A 142 -4.64 -11.98 -7.66
CA ILE A 142 -5.93 -12.56 -7.28
C ILE A 142 -5.71 -13.87 -6.47
N ALA A 143 -4.82 -14.73 -6.93
CA ALA A 143 -4.51 -15.99 -6.26
C ALA A 143 -3.81 -15.80 -4.90
N SER A 144 -3.05 -14.71 -4.73
CA SER A 144 -2.27 -14.47 -3.51
C SER A 144 -3.14 -14.23 -2.27
N GLY A 145 -4.33 -13.63 -2.41
CA GLY A 145 -5.23 -13.35 -1.28
C GLY A 145 -5.55 -14.60 -0.45
N PRO A 146 -6.17 -15.64 -1.05
CA PRO A 146 -6.47 -16.88 -0.35
C PRO A 146 -5.24 -17.66 0.14
N LEU A 147 -4.12 -17.55 -0.57
CA LEU A 147 -2.87 -18.18 -0.14
C LEU A 147 -2.32 -17.49 1.13
N LEU A 148 -2.41 -16.15 1.20
CA LEU A 148 -2.00 -15.37 2.36
C LEU A 148 -2.87 -15.68 3.59
N ASP A 149 -4.18 -15.78 3.40
CA ASP A 149 -5.11 -16.11 4.48
C ASP A 149 -4.94 -17.55 5.01
N ARG A 150 -4.46 -18.47 4.16
CA ARG A 150 -4.26 -19.87 4.53
C ARG A 150 -2.87 -20.14 5.11
N PHE A 151 -1.81 -19.66 4.46
CA PHE A 151 -0.42 -20.05 4.77
C PHE A 151 0.35 -18.95 5.49
N GLY A 152 -0.19 -17.74 5.55
CA GLY A 152 0.46 -16.57 6.10
C GLY A 152 1.49 -15.90 5.18
N PRO A 153 1.80 -14.63 5.47
CA PRO A 153 2.63 -13.81 4.58
C PRO A 153 4.09 -14.27 4.51
N GLN A 154 4.67 -14.75 5.61
CA GLN A 154 6.05 -15.23 5.65
C GLN A 154 6.29 -16.37 4.66
N VAL A 155 5.42 -17.39 4.68
CA VAL A 155 5.52 -18.57 3.80
C VAL A 155 5.28 -18.15 2.36
N VAL A 156 4.19 -17.44 2.09
CA VAL A 156 3.82 -17.01 0.73
C VAL A 156 4.90 -16.13 0.12
N GLN A 157 5.44 -15.15 0.86
CA GLN A 157 6.49 -14.26 0.38
C GLN A 157 7.78 -15.04 0.01
N SER A 158 8.18 -16.01 0.86
CA SER A 158 9.35 -16.84 0.58
C SER A 158 9.16 -17.68 -0.68
N PHE A 159 7.98 -18.28 -0.86
CA PHE A 159 7.65 -19.06 -2.06
C PHE A 159 7.64 -18.20 -3.32
N ILE A 160 7.06 -16.98 -3.28
CA ILE A 160 7.08 -16.06 -4.42
C ILE A 160 8.51 -15.78 -4.87
N LEU A 161 9.43 -15.54 -3.92
CA LEU A 161 10.82 -15.25 -4.25
C LEU A 161 11.57 -16.46 -4.80
N TRP A 162 11.40 -17.65 -4.20
CA TRP A 162 12.07 -18.87 -4.66
C TRP A 162 11.57 -19.31 -6.04
N PHE A 163 10.26 -19.43 -6.21
CA PHE A 163 9.68 -19.87 -7.49
C PHE A 163 9.82 -18.78 -8.57
N GLY A 164 9.76 -17.51 -8.19
CA GLY A 164 9.99 -16.39 -9.12
C GLY A 164 11.43 -16.31 -9.64
N ALA A 165 12.41 -16.81 -8.90
CA ALA A 165 13.80 -16.86 -9.36
C ALA A 165 13.99 -17.80 -10.56
N ILE A 166 13.17 -18.87 -10.67
CA ILE A 166 13.29 -19.88 -11.75
C ILE A 166 13.11 -19.23 -13.14
N PRO A 167 12.01 -18.55 -13.47
CA PRO A 167 11.83 -17.93 -14.79
C PRO A 167 12.86 -16.83 -15.07
N ILE A 168 13.41 -16.16 -14.05
CA ILE A 168 14.46 -15.16 -14.22
C ILE A 168 15.76 -15.82 -14.69
N VAL A 169 16.12 -16.98 -14.13
CA VAL A 169 17.25 -17.76 -14.64
C VAL A 169 16.96 -18.27 -16.06
N CYS A 170 15.73 -18.72 -16.34
CA CYS A 170 15.32 -19.16 -17.68
C CYS A 170 15.42 -18.03 -18.72
N ALA A 171 15.34 -16.77 -18.32
CA ALA A 171 15.52 -15.63 -19.23
C ALA A 171 16.91 -15.60 -19.91
N ALA A 172 17.94 -16.17 -19.27
CA ALA A 172 19.25 -16.31 -19.87
C ALA A 172 19.28 -17.23 -21.13
N PHE A 173 18.26 -18.08 -21.31
CA PHE A 173 18.18 -19.03 -22.42
C PHE A 173 17.22 -18.59 -23.55
N VAL A 174 16.72 -17.37 -23.47
CA VAL A 174 15.78 -16.81 -24.48
C VAL A 174 16.50 -16.53 -25.79
N ASN A 175 15.94 -17.04 -26.92
CA ASN A 175 16.49 -16.90 -28.26
C ASN A 175 15.49 -16.42 -29.31
N SER A 176 14.23 -16.19 -28.94
CA SER A 176 13.18 -15.77 -29.87
C SER A 176 12.14 -14.87 -29.18
N ALA A 177 11.33 -14.15 -29.96
CA ALA A 177 10.24 -13.33 -29.45
C ALA A 177 9.23 -14.16 -28.64
N MET A 178 8.93 -15.40 -29.08
CA MET A 178 7.98 -16.27 -28.38
C MET A 178 8.53 -16.75 -27.04
N SER A 179 9.82 -17.17 -26.99
CA SER A 179 10.45 -17.56 -25.72
C SER A 179 10.56 -16.39 -24.76
N LEU A 180 10.81 -15.16 -25.24
CA LEU A 180 10.79 -13.95 -24.42
C LEU A 180 9.39 -13.71 -23.82
N LEU A 181 8.36 -13.81 -24.64
CA LEU A 181 6.97 -13.61 -24.19
C LEU A 181 6.59 -14.62 -23.10
N ILE A 182 6.90 -15.91 -23.30
CA ILE A 182 6.60 -16.97 -22.33
C ILE A 182 7.35 -16.75 -21.02
N VAL A 183 8.65 -16.47 -21.09
CA VAL A 183 9.46 -16.25 -19.89
C VAL A 183 8.98 -15.01 -19.14
N ARG A 184 8.68 -13.90 -19.84
CA ARG A 184 8.14 -12.69 -19.22
C ARG A 184 6.77 -12.90 -18.59
N PHE A 185 5.91 -13.76 -19.17
CA PHE A 185 4.67 -14.15 -18.52
C PHE A 185 4.93 -14.78 -17.15
N PHE A 186 5.85 -15.74 -17.05
CA PHE A 186 6.18 -16.36 -15.76
C PHE A 186 6.90 -15.43 -14.79
N ILE A 187 7.79 -14.55 -15.28
CA ILE A 187 8.42 -13.51 -14.46
C ILE A 187 7.37 -12.58 -13.86
N GLY A 188 6.32 -12.22 -14.60
CA GLY A 188 5.25 -11.35 -14.12
C GLY A 188 4.50 -11.90 -12.90
N LEU A 189 4.47 -13.22 -12.68
CA LEU A 189 3.86 -13.81 -11.48
C LEU A 189 4.54 -13.30 -10.18
N VAL A 190 5.80 -12.88 -10.24
CA VAL A 190 6.52 -12.28 -9.09
C VAL A 190 5.86 -11.00 -8.60
N GLY A 191 5.11 -10.30 -9.45
CA GLY A 191 4.47 -9.02 -9.09
C GLY A 191 3.45 -9.10 -7.93
N CYS A 192 3.04 -10.31 -7.49
CA CYS A 192 2.24 -10.49 -6.28
C CYS A 192 3.05 -10.28 -4.98
N VAL A 193 4.37 -10.15 -5.04
CA VAL A 193 5.24 -9.77 -3.91
C VAL A 193 4.75 -8.49 -3.22
N PHE A 194 4.16 -7.56 -3.98
CA PHE A 194 3.55 -6.35 -3.45
C PHE A 194 2.38 -6.65 -2.50
N VAL A 195 1.44 -7.49 -2.93
CA VAL A 195 0.24 -7.83 -2.14
C VAL A 195 0.63 -8.52 -0.83
N SER A 196 1.58 -9.44 -0.89
CA SER A 196 2.09 -10.14 0.28
C SER A 196 2.77 -9.18 1.28
N GLY A 197 3.59 -8.26 0.80
CA GLY A 197 4.22 -7.23 1.64
C GLY A 197 3.20 -6.29 2.30
N GLN A 198 2.19 -5.85 1.56
CA GLN A 198 1.09 -5.01 2.10
C GLN A 198 0.27 -5.76 3.15
N TYR A 199 -0.07 -7.02 2.89
CA TYR A 199 -0.78 -7.85 3.85
C TYR A 199 0.01 -8.02 5.15
N TRP A 200 1.32 -8.33 5.03
CA TRP A 200 2.19 -8.53 6.19
C TRP A 200 2.30 -7.27 7.05
N THR A 201 2.47 -6.12 6.42
CA THR A 201 2.48 -4.82 7.10
C THR A 201 1.14 -4.52 7.79
N THR A 202 0.02 -4.82 7.13
CA THR A 202 -1.33 -4.59 7.66
C THR A 202 -1.63 -5.41 8.92
N ILE A 203 -1.15 -6.66 9.00
CA ILE A 203 -1.34 -7.47 10.21
C ILE A 203 -0.35 -7.12 11.34
N THR A 204 0.68 -6.33 11.04
CA THR A 204 1.74 -5.95 11.99
C THR A 204 1.46 -4.61 12.66
N PHE A 205 0.83 -3.65 11.98
CA PHE A 205 0.59 -2.30 12.48
C PHE A 205 -0.89 -2.04 12.73
N ALA A 206 -1.17 -1.30 13.81
CA ALA A 206 -2.52 -0.90 14.19
C ALA A 206 -3.10 0.15 13.21
N ARG A 207 -4.43 0.28 13.18
CA ARG A 207 -5.17 1.13 12.22
C ARG A 207 -4.69 2.58 12.17
N ASN A 208 -4.25 3.14 13.30
CA ASN A 208 -3.78 4.52 13.41
C ASN A 208 -2.49 4.80 12.61
N VAL A 209 -1.66 3.79 12.34
CA VAL A 209 -0.39 3.92 11.60
C VAL A 209 -0.29 2.99 10.39
N ALA A 210 -1.27 2.10 10.19
CA ALA A 210 -1.25 1.11 9.11
C ALA A 210 -1.18 1.75 7.72
N GLY A 211 -1.86 2.88 7.49
CA GLY A 211 -1.81 3.62 6.22
C GLY A 211 -0.39 4.09 5.90
N THR A 212 0.26 4.74 6.84
CA THR A 212 1.66 5.21 6.69
C THR A 212 2.63 4.02 6.54
N ALA A 213 2.48 2.97 7.36
CA ALA A 213 3.32 1.78 7.27
C ALA A 213 3.19 1.09 5.90
N ASN A 214 1.98 0.93 5.39
CA ASN A 214 1.72 0.35 4.08
C ASN A 214 2.25 1.22 2.92
N ALA A 215 2.11 2.55 3.02
CA ALA A 215 2.64 3.48 2.03
C ALA A 215 4.18 3.40 1.95
N ILE A 216 4.85 3.32 3.11
CA ILE A 216 6.31 3.15 3.19
C ILE A 216 6.72 1.78 2.63
N THR A 217 6.09 0.70 3.07
CA THR A 217 6.40 -0.66 2.58
C THR A 217 6.20 -0.78 1.08
N GLY A 218 5.08 -0.26 0.57
CA GLY A 218 4.78 -0.26 -0.87
C GLY A 218 5.76 0.60 -1.65
N GLY A 219 6.06 1.81 -1.17
CA GLY A 219 6.98 2.74 -1.84
C GLY A 219 8.41 2.20 -1.88
N LEU A 220 8.97 1.82 -0.73
CA LEU A 220 10.31 1.23 -0.68
C LEU A 220 10.40 -0.07 -1.49
N GLY A 221 9.40 -0.96 -1.40
CA GLY A 221 9.37 -2.18 -2.20
C GLY A 221 9.42 -1.90 -3.70
N LEU A 222 8.54 -1.01 -4.19
CA LEU A 222 8.48 -0.64 -5.61
C LEU A 222 9.71 0.12 -6.12
N SER A 223 10.49 0.76 -5.23
CA SER A 223 11.76 1.38 -5.64
C SER A 223 12.76 0.36 -6.22
N GLY A 224 12.56 -0.94 -5.98
CA GLY A 224 13.28 -2.03 -6.64
C GLY A 224 13.25 -1.93 -8.17
N ILE A 225 12.17 -1.39 -8.76
CA ILE A 225 12.10 -1.09 -10.19
C ILE A 225 13.21 -0.10 -10.57
N GLY A 226 13.30 1.02 -9.86
CA GLY A 226 14.32 2.04 -10.09
C GLY A 226 15.74 1.50 -9.89
N PHE A 227 15.96 0.66 -8.88
CA PHE A 227 17.25 -0.02 -8.68
C PHE A 227 17.59 -0.97 -9.84
N ALA A 228 16.63 -1.69 -10.40
CA ALA A 228 16.87 -2.52 -11.58
C ALA A 228 17.34 -1.68 -12.77
N PHE A 229 16.68 -0.54 -13.06
CA PHE A 229 17.05 0.37 -14.14
C PHE A 229 18.37 1.09 -13.90
N LEU A 230 18.73 1.36 -12.65
CA LEU A 230 19.99 1.99 -12.31
C LEU A 230 21.15 1.00 -12.36
N VAL A 231 21.00 -0.17 -11.72
CA VAL A 231 22.14 -1.07 -11.46
C VAL A 231 22.41 -2.02 -12.62
N LEU A 232 21.36 -2.64 -13.20
CA LEU A 232 21.58 -3.71 -14.19
C LEU A 232 22.30 -3.25 -15.47
N PRO A 233 22.04 -2.04 -16.04
CA PRO A 233 22.80 -1.57 -17.20
C PRO A 233 24.28 -1.34 -16.90
N PHE A 234 24.64 -0.83 -15.71
CA PHE A 234 26.03 -0.69 -15.29
C PHE A 234 26.71 -2.05 -15.08
N VAL A 235 26.00 -3.02 -14.51
CA VAL A 235 26.51 -4.40 -14.40
C VAL A 235 26.75 -5.00 -15.79
N TYR A 236 25.82 -4.78 -16.72
CA TYR A 236 26.00 -5.21 -18.12
C TYR A 236 27.24 -4.58 -18.75
N GLU A 237 27.41 -3.26 -18.63
CA GLU A 237 28.60 -2.57 -19.15
C GLU A 237 29.89 -3.09 -18.48
N ALA A 238 29.91 -3.28 -17.17
CA ALA A 238 31.08 -3.80 -16.46
C ALA A 238 31.46 -5.21 -16.93
N ILE A 239 30.49 -6.07 -17.25
CA ILE A 239 30.73 -7.43 -17.74
C ILE A 239 31.26 -7.40 -19.18
N THR A 240 30.79 -6.47 -20.02
CA THR A 240 31.11 -6.44 -21.48
C THR A 240 32.29 -5.54 -21.81
N SER A 241 32.64 -4.55 -20.98
CA SER A 241 33.71 -3.57 -21.25
C SER A 241 35.11 -4.17 -21.40
N GLY A 242 35.38 -5.32 -20.77
CA GLY A 242 36.67 -6.01 -20.86
C GLY A 242 36.91 -6.77 -22.17
N GLY A 243 35.92 -6.83 -23.07
CA GLY A 243 36.03 -7.56 -24.36
C GLY A 243 36.10 -9.09 -24.25
N HIS A 244 36.11 -9.64 -23.04
CA HIS A 244 36.16 -11.08 -22.80
C HIS A 244 34.79 -11.76 -22.87
N VAL A 245 33.70 -11.00 -22.67
CA VAL A 245 32.32 -11.48 -22.70
C VAL A 245 31.59 -10.79 -23.86
N SER A 246 30.98 -11.57 -24.74
CA SER A 246 30.17 -11.02 -25.83
C SER A 246 28.92 -10.30 -25.26
N ASP A 247 28.43 -9.28 -25.97
CA ASP A 247 27.20 -8.58 -25.60
C ASP A 247 26.00 -9.53 -25.39
N ASP A 248 25.91 -10.61 -26.18
CA ASP A 248 24.84 -11.59 -26.05
C ASP A 248 24.92 -12.36 -24.74
N LEU A 249 26.12 -12.80 -24.35
CA LEU A 249 26.31 -13.46 -23.06
C LEU A 249 26.19 -12.46 -21.88
N GLY A 250 26.66 -11.23 -22.08
CA GLY A 250 26.63 -10.17 -21.06
C GLY A 250 25.22 -9.88 -20.56
N TRP A 251 24.24 -9.64 -21.47
CA TRP A 251 22.88 -9.38 -21.04
C TRP A 251 22.23 -10.61 -20.36
N ARG A 252 22.53 -11.83 -20.83
CA ARG A 252 22.00 -13.07 -20.26
C ARG A 252 22.44 -13.27 -18.81
N ILE A 253 23.73 -13.06 -18.53
CA ILE A 253 24.29 -13.12 -17.17
C ILE A 253 23.62 -12.03 -16.30
N THR A 254 23.55 -10.80 -16.80
CA THR A 254 23.01 -9.66 -16.05
C THR A 254 21.55 -9.89 -15.64
N VAL A 255 20.71 -10.40 -16.55
CA VAL A 255 19.28 -10.69 -16.25
C VAL A 255 19.14 -11.81 -15.22
N ALA A 256 20.06 -12.78 -15.16
CA ALA A 256 20.00 -13.88 -14.22
C ALA A 256 20.42 -13.51 -12.78
N LEU A 257 21.23 -12.46 -12.58
CA LEU A 257 21.77 -12.09 -11.27
C LEU A 257 20.68 -11.83 -10.19
N PRO A 258 19.58 -11.13 -10.47
CA PRO A 258 18.52 -10.91 -9.48
C PRO A 258 17.94 -12.18 -8.88
N ALA A 259 17.98 -13.31 -9.61
CA ALA A 259 17.48 -14.59 -9.08
C ALA A 259 18.24 -15.03 -7.82
N ALA A 260 19.55 -14.84 -7.78
CA ALA A 260 20.37 -15.18 -6.60
C ALA A 260 19.96 -14.34 -5.39
N LEU A 261 19.73 -13.03 -5.58
CA LEU A 261 19.28 -12.13 -4.52
C LEU A 261 17.90 -12.54 -3.98
N MET A 262 16.97 -12.94 -4.87
CA MET A 262 15.64 -13.42 -4.50
C MET A 262 15.71 -14.72 -3.69
N ILE A 263 16.55 -15.68 -4.08
CA ILE A 263 16.72 -16.95 -3.35
C ILE A 263 17.26 -16.68 -1.94
N VAL A 264 18.30 -15.85 -1.82
CA VAL A 264 18.87 -15.48 -0.52
C VAL A 264 17.81 -14.80 0.36
N MET A 265 17.09 -13.81 -0.19
CA MET A 265 16.08 -13.08 0.56
C MET A 265 14.90 -13.97 0.97
N GLY A 266 14.42 -14.85 0.09
CA GLY A 266 13.37 -15.83 0.41
C GLY A 266 13.79 -16.76 1.55
N THR A 267 15.06 -17.17 1.57
CA THR A 267 15.63 -18.00 2.64
C THR A 267 15.74 -17.24 3.97
N VAL A 268 16.19 -16.00 3.94
CA VAL A 268 16.24 -15.14 5.14
C VAL A 268 14.84 -14.95 5.72
N ILE A 269 13.85 -14.66 4.90
CA ILE A 269 12.45 -14.50 5.35
C ILE A 269 11.96 -15.80 6.00
N ARG A 270 12.17 -16.94 5.36
CA ARG A 270 11.62 -18.21 5.82
C ARG A 270 12.15 -18.65 7.19
N PHE A 271 13.43 -18.37 7.48
CA PHE A 271 14.10 -18.88 8.67
C PHE A 271 14.44 -17.83 9.74
N ALA A 272 14.48 -16.54 9.39
CA ALA A 272 14.94 -15.49 10.30
C ALA A 272 13.88 -14.46 10.69
N VAL A 273 12.66 -14.51 10.11
CA VAL A 273 11.59 -13.53 10.33
C VAL A 273 10.38 -14.20 10.99
N ASP A 274 9.71 -13.48 11.86
CA ASP A 274 8.50 -13.99 12.51
C ASP A 274 7.29 -13.86 11.55
N PRO A 275 6.37 -14.86 11.49
CA PRO A 275 5.24 -14.81 10.56
C PRO A 275 4.22 -13.72 10.89
N CYS A 276 4.05 -13.39 12.18
CA CYS A 276 3.17 -12.33 12.67
C CYS A 276 3.66 -11.85 14.07
N PRO A 277 3.12 -10.72 14.61
CA PRO A 277 3.51 -10.22 15.93
C PRO A 277 3.31 -11.22 17.07
N THR A 278 2.25 -12.02 17.03
CA THR A 278 1.94 -13.03 18.05
C THR A 278 2.85 -14.27 17.97
N GLY A 279 3.53 -14.47 16.83
CA GLY A 279 4.51 -15.55 16.59
C GLY A 279 3.92 -16.75 15.82
N ASP A 280 2.65 -17.11 16.02
CA ASP A 280 1.97 -18.14 15.25
C ASP A 280 0.83 -17.54 14.42
N PHE A 281 0.91 -17.71 13.11
CA PHE A 281 -0.08 -17.17 12.18
C PHE A 281 -1.41 -17.92 12.26
N GLN A 282 -1.41 -19.24 12.47
CA GLN A 282 -2.64 -20.00 12.57
C GLN A 282 -3.42 -19.65 13.83
N GLU A 283 -2.72 -19.50 14.95
CA GLU A 283 -3.33 -19.04 16.21
C GLU A 283 -3.95 -17.64 16.06
N LEU A 284 -3.26 -16.72 15.36
CA LEU A 284 -3.80 -15.39 15.04
C LEU A 284 -5.09 -15.48 14.24
N MET A 285 -5.15 -16.33 13.21
CA MET A 285 -6.33 -16.46 12.34
C MET A 285 -7.50 -17.14 13.07
N ASP A 286 -7.22 -18.13 13.92
CA ASP A 286 -8.26 -18.79 14.72
C ASP A 286 -8.82 -17.84 15.79
N THR A 287 -7.99 -17.05 16.43
CA THR A 287 -8.43 -16.00 17.38
C THR A 287 -9.30 -14.95 16.70
N LYS A 288 -8.92 -14.50 15.49
CA LYS A 288 -9.76 -13.59 14.70
C LYS A 288 -11.11 -14.18 14.36
N ARG A 289 -11.16 -15.42 13.87
CA ARG A 289 -12.42 -16.13 13.55
C ARG A 289 -13.32 -16.29 14.77
N GLN A 290 -12.74 -16.56 15.95
CA GLN A 290 -13.48 -16.66 17.20
C GLN A 290 -14.07 -15.31 17.61
N ALA A 291 -13.30 -14.21 17.50
CA ALA A 291 -13.75 -12.86 17.79
C ALA A 291 -14.88 -12.42 16.82
N GLU A 292 -14.78 -12.73 15.53
CA GLU A 292 -15.82 -12.44 14.53
C GLU A 292 -17.12 -13.23 14.78
N ASN A 293 -17.03 -14.45 15.32
CA ASN A 293 -18.19 -15.27 15.66
C ASN A 293 -18.83 -14.93 17.02
N GLY A 294 -18.42 -13.82 17.66
CA GLY A 294 -18.96 -13.40 18.97
C GLY A 294 -18.62 -14.37 20.13
N ARG A 295 -17.71 -15.30 19.92
CA ARG A 295 -17.19 -16.19 20.95
C ARG A 295 -15.99 -15.49 21.59
N THR A 296 -16.14 -15.11 22.86
CA THR A 296 -14.99 -14.69 23.68
C THR A 296 -13.92 -15.79 23.61
N ALA A 297 -12.74 -15.44 23.16
CA ALA A 297 -11.61 -16.37 23.13
C ALA A 297 -11.42 -16.96 24.53
N PRO A 298 -11.22 -18.28 24.70
CA PRO A 298 -10.93 -18.85 26.00
C PRO A 298 -9.64 -18.24 26.53
N VAL A 299 -9.76 -17.44 27.60
CA VAL A 299 -8.62 -16.90 28.31
C VAL A 299 -7.89 -18.10 28.93
N ARG A 300 -6.75 -18.48 28.37
CA ARG A 300 -5.86 -19.46 29.01
C ARG A 300 -5.23 -18.80 30.22
N ILE A 301 -5.86 -18.98 31.39
CA ILE A 301 -5.27 -18.65 32.68
C ILE A 301 -4.27 -19.79 32.99
N SER A 302 -3.01 -19.59 32.70
CA SER A 302 -1.95 -20.44 33.19
C SER A 302 -1.67 -20.06 34.67
N ILE A 303 -2.44 -20.62 35.58
CA ILE A 303 -2.10 -20.60 37.01
C ILE A 303 -1.05 -21.71 37.20
N SER A 304 0.13 -21.32 37.66
CA SER A 304 1.22 -22.23 38.03
C SER A 304 0.67 -23.37 38.92
N GLY A 305 0.51 -24.56 38.34
CA GLY A 305 0.31 -25.78 39.10
C GLY A 305 -1.04 -26.51 38.99
N SER A 306 -2.06 -26.00 38.30
CA SER A 306 -3.29 -26.79 38.07
C SER A 306 -4.13 -26.22 36.93
N SER A 307 -4.38 -27.04 35.89
CA SER A 307 -5.25 -26.70 34.78
C SER A 307 -6.70 -27.02 35.13
N SER A 308 -7.44 -26.05 35.65
CA SER A 308 -8.88 -26.17 35.77
C SER A 308 -9.55 -25.30 34.71
N VAL A 309 -10.16 -25.95 33.72
CA VAL A 309 -11.04 -25.32 32.71
C VAL A 309 -12.40 -25.16 33.35
N LEU A 310 -12.77 -23.92 33.69
CA LEU A 310 -14.17 -23.64 34.07
C LEU A 310 -15.00 -23.48 32.79
N PRO A 311 -16.06 -24.27 32.60
CA PRO A 311 -16.96 -24.11 31.48
C PRO A 311 -17.83 -22.87 31.70
N MET A 312 -17.61 -21.81 30.93
CA MET A 312 -18.57 -20.74 30.82
C MET A 312 -19.77 -21.19 29.99
N THR A 313 -20.96 -21.07 30.54
CA THR A 313 -22.26 -21.34 29.94
C THR A 313 -22.37 -20.69 28.57
N GLN A 314 -22.56 -21.50 27.53
CA GLN A 314 -22.85 -21.06 26.18
C GLN A 314 -24.25 -20.45 26.10
N PRO A 315 -24.44 -19.34 25.37
CA PRO A 315 -25.75 -19.02 24.82
C PRO A 315 -26.07 -20.08 23.76
N GLN A 316 -27.14 -20.84 24.00
CA GLN A 316 -27.65 -21.81 23.04
C GLN A 316 -28.22 -21.10 21.81
N ASN A 317 -28.01 -21.74 20.65
CA ASN A 317 -28.63 -21.51 19.35
C ASN A 317 -28.00 -20.40 18.46
N GLY A 318 -26.94 -20.76 17.80
CA GLY A 318 -26.50 -20.24 16.53
C GLY A 318 -25.59 -21.26 15.89
N GLU A 319 -26.01 -21.87 14.81
CA GLU A 319 -25.10 -22.70 13.97
C GLU A 319 -23.85 -21.90 13.66
N PRO A 320 -22.64 -22.49 13.72
CA PRO A 320 -21.43 -21.79 13.34
C PRO A 320 -21.58 -21.34 11.88
N ALA A 321 -21.50 -20.03 11.68
CA ALA A 321 -21.51 -19.48 10.32
C ALA A 321 -20.43 -20.19 9.51
N LYS A 322 -20.85 -20.95 8.50
CA LYS A 322 -19.92 -21.61 7.58
C LYS A 322 -18.95 -20.56 7.03
N PRO A 323 -17.64 -20.84 6.99
CA PRO A 323 -16.70 -19.90 6.39
C PRO A 323 -17.20 -19.57 4.98
N MET A 324 -17.41 -18.29 4.73
CA MET A 324 -17.92 -17.81 3.45
C MET A 324 -16.95 -18.23 2.34
N GLY A 325 -17.48 -18.92 1.31
CA GLY A 325 -16.64 -19.40 0.21
C GLY A 325 -15.96 -18.23 -0.51
N MET A 326 -14.72 -18.41 -0.93
CA MET A 326 -13.92 -17.39 -1.64
C MET A 326 -14.69 -16.73 -2.78
N LEU A 327 -15.44 -17.50 -3.56
CA LEU A 327 -16.25 -17.00 -4.69
C LEU A 327 -17.34 -16.03 -4.22
N GLN A 328 -17.92 -16.28 -3.05
CA GLN A 328 -18.95 -15.44 -2.46
C GLN A 328 -18.38 -14.10 -1.96
N SER A 329 -17.19 -14.12 -1.35
CA SER A 329 -16.46 -12.90 -0.98
C SER A 329 -16.12 -12.04 -2.19
N PHE A 330 -15.66 -12.64 -3.30
CA PHE A 330 -15.43 -11.92 -4.56
C PHE A 330 -16.72 -11.29 -5.10
N LYS A 331 -17.84 -12.02 -5.08
CA LYS A 331 -19.12 -11.51 -5.56
C LYS A 331 -19.56 -10.29 -4.74
N ILE A 332 -19.47 -10.33 -3.41
CA ILE A 332 -19.83 -9.22 -2.53
C ILE A 332 -18.95 -8.00 -2.83
N VAL A 333 -17.65 -8.19 -2.90
CA VAL A 333 -16.69 -7.08 -3.11
C VAL A 333 -16.83 -6.46 -4.49
N LEU A 334 -17.07 -7.26 -5.54
CA LEU A 334 -17.27 -6.75 -6.91
C LEU A 334 -18.63 -6.07 -7.14
N THR A 335 -19.60 -6.25 -6.25
CA THR A 335 -20.86 -5.50 -6.31
C THR A 335 -20.82 -4.15 -5.57
N ASP A 336 -19.76 -3.90 -4.80
CA ASP A 336 -19.57 -2.64 -4.10
C ASP A 336 -19.04 -1.56 -5.06
N VAL A 337 -19.83 -0.51 -5.27
CA VAL A 337 -19.47 0.60 -6.17
C VAL A 337 -18.21 1.32 -5.71
N ASN A 338 -17.99 1.47 -4.41
CA ASN A 338 -16.78 2.11 -3.89
C ASN A 338 -15.52 1.32 -4.27
N VAL A 339 -15.61 -0.01 -4.20
CA VAL A 339 -14.50 -0.88 -4.62
C VAL A 339 -14.23 -0.76 -6.11
N LEU A 340 -15.29 -0.75 -6.95
CA LEU A 340 -15.15 -0.60 -8.40
C LEU A 340 -14.53 0.75 -8.77
N VAL A 341 -14.94 1.83 -8.12
CA VAL A 341 -14.34 3.16 -8.30
C VAL A 341 -12.85 3.13 -7.92
N MET A 342 -12.49 2.52 -6.79
CA MET A 342 -11.09 2.44 -6.37
C MET A 342 -10.26 1.53 -7.28
N ILE A 343 -10.83 0.47 -7.85
CA ILE A 343 -10.19 -0.34 -8.90
C ILE A 343 -9.88 0.54 -10.11
N ALA A 344 -10.83 1.35 -10.59
CA ALA A 344 -10.62 2.26 -11.72
C ALA A 344 -9.56 3.33 -11.41
N GLN A 345 -9.59 3.92 -10.21
CA GLN A 345 -8.60 4.89 -9.74
C GLN A 345 -7.18 4.30 -9.76
N TYR A 346 -7.04 3.11 -9.18
CA TYR A 346 -5.74 2.47 -9.11
C TYR A 346 -5.28 1.94 -10.48
N ALA A 347 -6.21 1.49 -11.33
CA ALA A 347 -5.91 1.16 -12.72
C ALA A 347 -5.34 2.37 -13.47
N ALA A 348 -5.91 3.55 -13.28
CA ALA A 348 -5.44 4.77 -13.93
C ALA A 348 -4.03 5.18 -13.44
N CYS A 349 -3.78 5.29 -12.15
CA CYS A 349 -2.48 5.78 -11.64
C CYS A 349 -1.39 4.71 -11.67
N PHE A 350 -1.63 3.51 -11.17
CA PHE A 350 -0.64 2.44 -11.14
C PHE A 350 -0.41 1.83 -12.52
N GLY A 351 -1.44 1.78 -13.37
CA GLY A 351 -1.28 1.40 -14.78
C GLY A 351 -0.32 2.33 -15.52
N THR A 352 -0.41 3.64 -15.29
CA THR A 352 0.55 4.63 -15.80
C THR A 352 1.97 4.37 -15.31
N GLU A 353 2.11 4.08 -14.00
CA GLU A 353 3.40 3.73 -13.41
C GLU A 353 4.02 2.49 -14.07
N LEU A 354 3.25 1.42 -14.24
CA LEU A 354 3.72 0.20 -14.88
C LEU A 354 4.12 0.43 -16.33
N GLN A 355 3.28 1.14 -17.11
CA GLN A 355 3.53 1.39 -18.52
C GLN A 355 4.78 2.24 -18.73
N LEU A 356 4.92 3.35 -17.99
CA LEU A 356 6.07 4.23 -18.11
C LEU A 356 7.37 3.56 -17.64
N ASN A 357 7.32 2.71 -16.60
CA ASN A 357 8.48 1.91 -16.22
C ASN A 357 8.85 0.89 -17.30
N ASN A 358 7.89 0.20 -17.92
CA ASN A 358 8.19 -0.80 -18.95
C ASN A 358 8.82 -0.18 -20.20
N MET A 359 8.32 0.96 -20.66
CA MET A 359 8.79 1.59 -21.90
C MET A 359 9.92 2.61 -21.71
N GLY A 360 10.19 3.07 -20.46
CA GLY A 360 11.01 4.24 -20.19
C GLY A 360 12.40 4.18 -20.81
N ALA A 361 13.14 3.08 -20.65
CA ALA A 361 14.48 2.95 -21.25
C ALA A 361 14.45 3.00 -22.78
N LEU A 362 13.48 2.32 -23.40
CA LEU A 362 13.35 2.31 -24.86
C LEU A 362 12.90 3.67 -25.38
N TYR A 363 11.93 4.31 -24.70
CA TYR A 363 11.45 5.65 -25.02
C TYR A 363 12.59 6.68 -25.06
N PHE A 364 13.35 6.81 -23.96
CA PHE A 364 14.46 7.76 -23.91
C PHE A 364 15.60 7.41 -24.86
N TYR A 365 15.78 6.15 -25.21
CA TYR A 365 16.78 5.73 -26.18
C TYR A 365 16.36 6.06 -27.61
N THR A 366 15.11 5.85 -28.01
CA THR A 366 14.68 5.92 -29.41
C THR A 366 14.05 7.26 -29.80
N GLN A 367 13.43 7.99 -28.87
CA GLN A 367 12.67 9.21 -29.17
C GLN A 367 13.59 10.41 -29.47
N PHE A 368 14.78 10.46 -28.86
CA PHE A 368 15.65 11.63 -28.97
C PHE A 368 16.85 11.35 -29.88
N THR A 369 16.84 11.96 -31.08
CA THR A 369 17.89 11.82 -32.09
C THR A 369 18.63 13.15 -32.31
N LYS A 370 19.87 13.07 -32.81
CA LYS A 370 20.66 14.25 -33.17
C LYS A 370 20.05 14.91 -34.43
N GLN A 371 20.08 16.24 -34.47
CA GLN A 371 19.57 16.99 -35.62
C GLN A 371 20.29 16.59 -36.92
N GLY A 372 19.53 16.36 -37.99
CA GLY A 372 20.04 15.99 -39.28
C GLY A 372 20.46 14.53 -39.46
N CYS A 373 20.21 13.68 -38.49
CA CYS A 373 20.52 12.26 -38.52
C CYS A 373 19.24 11.44 -38.74
N THR A 374 19.16 10.68 -39.82
CA THR A 374 18.10 9.68 -39.99
C THR A 374 18.52 8.39 -39.25
N PRO A 375 17.65 7.76 -38.46
CA PRO A 375 17.97 6.52 -37.76
C PRO A 375 18.12 5.38 -38.78
N THR A 376 19.29 5.27 -39.36
CA THR A 376 19.80 4.07 -39.97
C THR A 376 20.66 3.36 -38.94
N ASP A 377 20.69 2.06 -38.91
CA ASP A 377 21.31 1.10 -37.97
C ASP A 377 22.57 1.48 -37.15
N SER A 378 23.04 2.73 -37.22
CA SER A 378 24.18 3.24 -36.48
C SER A 378 23.74 3.87 -35.14
N ASN A 379 24.20 3.34 -34.00
CA ASN A 379 24.04 3.89 -32.65
C ASN A 379 24.50 5.36 -32.50
N LEU A 380 25.08 5.96 -33.53
CA LEU A 380 25.62 7.31 -33.56
C LEU A 380 24.56 8.43 -33.66
N CYS A 381 23.36 8.11 -34.10
CA CYS A 381 22.26 9.08 -34.26
C CYS A 381 21.48 9.36 -32.98
N TYR A 382 21.54 8.52 -31.99
CA TYR A 382 20.82 8.69 -30.73
C TYR A 382 21.52 9.67 -29.79
N LEU A 383 20.76 10.52 -29.09
CA LEU A 383 21.29 11.48 -28.12
C LEU A 383 21.83 10.80 -26.86
N LEU A 384 21.18 9.74 -26.41
CA LEU A 384 21.53 8.99 -25.22
C LEU A 384 22.11 7.62 -25.57
N SER A 385 23.09 7.14 -24.79
CA SER A 385 23.48 5.73 -24.82
C SER A 385 22.37 4.87 -24.22
N LYS A 386 22.40 3.56 -24.47
CA LYS A 386 21.40 2.61 -23.91
C LYS A 386 21.40 2.65 -22.38
N THR A 387 22.57 2.74 -21.77
CA THR A 387 22.72 2.84 -20.29
C THR A 387 22.24 4.18 -19.77
N ASN A 388 22.58 5.30 -20.42
CA ASN A 388 22.11 6.62 -20.00
C ASN A 388 20.58 6.75 -20.11
N ALA A 389 19.98 6.18 -21.15
CA ALA A 389 18.51 6.13 -21.29
C ALA A 389 17.85 5.34 -20.14
N ALA A 390 18.42 4.19 -19.77
CA ALA A 390 17.96 3.41 -18.62
C ALA A 390 18.17 4.14 -17.29
N THR A 391 19.31 4.84 -17.13
CA THR A 391 19.58 5.68 -15.96
C THR A 391 18.57 6.81 -15.82
N VAL A 392 18.18 7.49 -16.90
CA VAL A 392 17.09 8.48 -16.88
C VAL A 392 15.78 7.82 -16.47
N ALA A 393 15.44 6.68 -17.08
CA ALA A 393 14.23 5.94 -16.75
C ALA A 393 14.19 5.45 -15.30
N SER A 394 15.36 5.17 -14.67
CA SER A 394 15.43 4.74 -13.26
C SER A 394 14.83 5.77 -12.29
N SER A 395 14.87 7.06 -12.67
CA SER A 395 14.32 8.14 -11.85
C SER A 395 12.83 7.90 -11.52
N PHE A 396 12.06 7.35 -12.46
CA PHE A 396 10.65 7.03 -12.22
C PHE A 396 10.48 6.02 -11.08
N GLY A 397 11.15 4.88 -11.16
CA GLY A 397 11.06 3.85 -10.14
C GLY A 397 11.62 4.29 -8.78
N LEU A 398 12.72 5.08 -8.77
CA LEU A 398 13.34 5.57 -7.53
C LEU A 398 12.47 6.57 -6.78
N MET A 399 11.63 7.36 -7.46
CA MET A 399 10.70 8.28 -6.79
C MET A 399 9.74 7.54 -5.85
N ASN A 400 9.48 6.24 -6.03
CA ASN A 400 8.69 5.43 -5.10
C ASN A 400 9.22 5.45 -3.65
N MET A 401 10.50 5.69 -3.44
CA MET A 401 11.10 5.72 -2.09
C MET A 401 10.39 6.71 -1.15
N PHE A 402 9.90 7.83 -1.68
CA PHE A 402 9.27 8.88 -0.89
C PHE A 402 7.92 9.36 -1.44
N ALA A 403 7.70 9.37 -2.75
CA ALA A 403 6.51 9.97 -3.34
C ALA A 403 5.22 9.26 -2.91
N ARG A 404 5.24 7.92 -2.84
CA ARG A 404 4.10 7.13 -2.36
C ARG A 404 3.79 7.42 -0.89
N ALA A 405 4.81 7.52 -0.04
CA ALA A 405 4.65 7.88 1.37
C ALA A 405 4.11 9.31 1.54
N LEU A 406 4.60 10.27 0.74
CA LEU A 406 4.09 11.65 0.74
C LEU A 406 2.60 11.73 0.38
N GLY A 407 2.15 10.95 -0.61
CA GLY A 407 0.73 10.86 -0.97
C GLY A 407 -0.15 10.33 0.17
N GLY A 408 0.30 9.27 0.86
CA GLY A 408 -0.36 8.74 2.05
C GLY A 408 -0.40 9.76 3.20
N LEU A 409 0.72 10.41 3.49
CA LEU A 409 0.80 11.45 4.53
C LEU A 409 -0.08 12.66 4.22
N ALA A 410 -0.14 13.11 2.96
CA ALA A 410 -1.04 14.18 2.53
C ALA A 410 -2.49 13.78 2.76
N SER A 411 -2.87 12.56 2.36
CA SER A 411 -4.20 12.01 2.60
C SER A 411 -4.55 11.95 4.09
N ASP A 412 -3.64 11.45 4.94
CA ASP A 412 -3.84 11.36 6.39
C ASP A 412 -3.93 12.75 7.05
N THR A 413 -3.13 13.71 6.58
CA THR A 413 -3.13 15.09 7.13
C THR A 413 -4.44 15.81 6.86
N VAL A 414 -4.96 15.72 5.63
CA VAL A 414 -6.24 16.33 5.26
C VAL A 414 -7.41 15.58 5.91
N ASN A 415 -7.31 14.26 6.06
CA ASN A 415 -8.29 13.44 6.77
C ASN A 415 -8.48 13.87 8.23
N ARG A 416 -7.42 14.28 8.93
CA ARG A 416 -7.52 14.77 10.32
C ARG A 416 -8.40 16.01 10.46
N ARG A 417 -8.57 16.81 9.38
CA ARG A 417 -9.37 18.05 9.38
C ARG A 417 -10.75 17.88 8.77
N LEU A 418 -10.87 17.06 7.73
CA LEU A 418 -12.07 16.95 6.88
C LEU A 418 -12.67 15.54 6.86
N GLY A 419 -12.14 14.61 7.67
CA GLY A 419 -12.59 13.20 7.65
C GLY A 419 -12.36 12.53 6.29
N MET A 420 -13.14 11.52 5.97
CA MET A 420 -13.00 10.76 4.71
C MET A 420 -13.17 11.63 3.46
N ARG A 421 -13.91 12.74 3.52
CA ARG A 421 -13.98 13.73 2.42
C ARG A 421 -12.62 14.33 2.11
N GLY A 422 -11.80 14.56 3.13
CA GLY A 422 -10.42 15.04 2.95
C GLY A 422 -9.57 14.09 2.12
N ARG A 423 -9.71 12.77 2.34
CA ARG A 423 -9.02 11.76 1.53
C ARG A 423 -9.48 11.79 0.07
N GLN A 424 -10.78 11.97 -0.16
CA GLN A 424 -11.34 12.10 -1.52
C GLN A 424 -10.80 13.34 -2.23
N TYR A 425 -10.72 14.50 -1.58
CA TYR A 425 -10.15 15.70 -2.17
C TYR A 425 -8.70 15.53 -2.57
N VAL A 426 -7.88 14.91 -1.71
CA VAL A 426 -6.46 14.63 -2.03
C VAL A 426 -6.38 13.67 -3.23
N GLN A 427 -7.16 12.60 -3.24
CA GLN A 427 -7.19 11.63 -4.35
C GLN A 427 -7.59 12.31 -5.66
N PHE A 428 -8.66 13.10 -5.66
CA PHE A 428 -9.13 13.84 -6.83
C PHE A 428 -8.06 14.79 -7.36
N THR A 429 -7.46 15.61 -6.49
CA THR A 429 -6.44 16.58 -6.87
C THR A 429 -5.22 15.91 -7.48
N LEU A 430 -4.71 14.84 -6.85
CA LEU A 430 -3.55 14.11 -7.34
C LEU A 430 -3.83 13.45 -8.70
N MET A 431 -5.03 12.90 -8.91
CA MET A 431 -5.43 12.34 -10.20
C MET A 431 -5.50 13.41 -11.30
N CYS A 432 -6.09 14.58 -11.01
CA CYS A 432 -6.13 15.70 -11.95
C CYS A 432 -4.72 16.18 -12.31
N VAL A 433 -3.86 16.37 -11.32
CA VAL A 433 -2.46 16.76 -11.54
C VAL A 433 -1.75 15.72 -12.40
N LEU A 434 -1.89 14.43 -12.11
CA LEU A 434 -1.28 13.35 -12.88
C LEU A 434 -1.75 13.38 -14.34
N GLY A 435 -3.06 13.48 -14.59
CA GLY A 435 -3.61 13.50 -15.95
C GLY A 435 -3.10 14.68 -16.78
N VAL A 436 -3.05 15.89 -16.19
CA VAL A 436 -2.51 17.08 -16.83
C VAL A 436 -1.02 16.93 -17.14
N LEU A 437 -0.22 16.43 -16.20
CA LEU A 437 1.22 16.21 -16.41
C LEU A 437 1.49 15.20 -17.52
N VAL A 438 0.72 14.10 -17.61
CA VAL A 438 0.86 13.09 -18.67
C VAL A 438 0.47 13.66 -20.05
N ILE A 439 -0.61 14.46 -20.12
CA ILE A 439 -0.97 15.16 -21.36
C ILE A 439 0.12 16.14 -21.77
N THR A 440 0.68 16.90 -20.82
CA THR A 440 1.77 17.84 -21.11
C THR A 440 3.02 17.08 -21.61
N LEU A 441 3.35 15.93 -20.99
CA LEU A 441 4.48 15.09 -21.41
C LEU A 441 4.33 14.63 -22.87
N SER A 442 3.09 14.40 -23.33
CA SER A 442 2.82 13.98 -24.71
C SER A 442 3.15 15.04 -25.77
N GLN A 443 3.30 16.30 -25.38
CA GLN A 443 3.53 17.44 -26.28
C GLN A 443 4.97 17.96 -26.29
N LEU A 444 5.87 17.34 -25.50
CA LEU A 444 7.23 17.82 -25.37
C LEU A 444 8.21 17.09 -26.29
N ASP A 445 9.05 17.87 -26.98
CA ASP A 445 10.10 17.36 -27.87
C ASP A 445 11.52 17.54 -27.31
N SER A 446 11.71 18.36 -26.28
CA SER A 446 13.05 18.59 -25.71
C SER A 446 13.38 17.57 -24.64
N LEU A 447 14.58 16.94 -24.72
CA LEU A 447 15.03 15.92 -23.77
C LEU A 447 15.00 16.41 -22.31
N GLY A 448 15.52 17.62 -22.04
CA GLY A 448 15.58 18.15 -20.66
C GLY A 448 14.19 18.38 -20.05
N ALA A 449 13.25 18.94 -20.82
CA ALA A 449 11.88 19.16 -20.37
C ALA A 449 11.15 17.82 -20.18
N CYS A 450 11.34 16.84 -21.08
CA CYS A 450 10.79 15.51 -20.95
C CYS A 450 11.29 14.79 -19.69
N VAL A 451 12.57 14.87 -19.38
CA VAL A 451 13.13 14.26 -18.15
C VAL A 451 12.53 14.92 -16.90
N ALA A 452 12.48 16.25 -16.84
CA ALA A 452 11.90 16.97 -15.69
C ALA A 452 10.42 16.62 -15.49
N LEU A 453 9.67 16.56 -16.60
CA LEU A 453 8.25 16.24 -16.54
C LEU A 453 7.99 14.75 -16.23
N TYR A 454 8.84 13.85 -16.74
CA TYR A 454 8.79 12.42 -16.42
C TYR A 454 8.96 12.15 -14.93
N VAL A 455 9.89 12.86 -14.26
CA VAL A 455 10.06 12.81 -12.81
C VAL A 455 8.82 13.36 -12.09
N SER A 456 8.24 14.46 -12.59
CA SER A 456 7.02 15.05 -12.01
C SER A 456 5.82 14.11 -12.14
N VAL A 457 5.67 13.44 -13.29
CA VAL A 457 4.66 12.40 -13.51
C VAL A 457 4.87 11.23 -12.54
N ALA A 458 6.14 10.80 -12.34
CA ALA A 458 6.45 9.75 -11.37
C ALA A 458 5.99 10.10 -9.96
N ILE A 459 6.32 11.31 -9.49
CA ILE A 459 5.90 11.79 -8.16
C ILE A 459 4.38 11.80 -8.05
N ALA A 460 3.68 12.35 -9.06
CA ALA A 460 2.21 12.43 -9.04
C ALA A 460 1.55 11.04 -9.07
N ALA A 461 2.00 10.14 -9.95
CA ALA A 461 1.45 8.78 -10.07
C ALA A 461 1.60 7.99 -8.76
N GLN A 462 2.80 8.05 -8.16
CA GLN A 462 3.11 7.33 -6.94
C GLN A 462 2.44 7.93 -5.71
N ALA A 463 2.35 9.26 -5.63
CA ALA A 463 1.57 9.94 -4.57
C ALA A 463 0.09 9.56 -4.67
N THR A 464 -0.48 9.51 -5.88
CA THR A 464 -1.85 9.04 -6.11
C THR A 464 -2.03 7.59 -5.63
N GLY A 465 -1.08 6.70 -5.96
CA GLY A 465 -1.07 5.33 -5.48
C GLY A 465 -1.00 5.24 -3.95
N GLY A 466 -0.22 6.09 -3.30
CA GLY A 466 -0.15 6.19 -1.83
C GLY A 466 -1.47 6.66 -1.21
N SER A 467 -2.11 7.67 -1.79
CA SER A 467 -3.44 8.15 -1.37
C SER A 467 -4.51 7.09 -1.56
N THR A 468 -4.48 6.30 -2.65
CA THR A 468 -5.39 5.17 -2.90
C THR A 468 -5.36 4.18 -1.74
N TYR A 469 -4.18 3.74 -1.30
CA TYR A 469 -4.04 2.82 -0.17
C TYR A 469 -4.31 3.47 1.19
N GLY A 470 -4.44 4.78 1.26
CA GLY A 470 -5.03 5.48 2.39
C GLY A 470 -6.56 5.31 2.49
N ILE A 471 -7.24 5.03 1.37
CA ILE A 471 -8.70 4.86 1.29
C ILE A 471 -9.13 3.39 1.36
N VAL A 472 -8.41 2.51 0.67
CA VAL A 472 -8.72 1.08 0.51
C VAL A 472 -9.08 0.33 1.80
N PRO A 473 -8.40 0.52 2.96
CA PRO A 473 -8.75 -0.18 4.20
C PRO A 473 -10.14 0.12 4.75
N TYR A 474 -10.77 1.21 4.31
CA TYR A 474 -12.09 1.66 4.77
C TYR A 474 -13.25 1.25 3.86
N LEU A 475 -12.97 0.57 2.74
CA LEU A 475 -14.01 0.17 1.77
C LEU A 475 -14.86 -1.00 2.28
N ASN A 476 -14.22 -2.05 2.75
CA ASN A 476 -14.89 -3.23 3.30
C ASN A 476 -14.00 -3.91 4.33
N GLU A 477 -14.29 -3.72 5.61
CA GLU A 477 -13.48 -4.22 6.71
C GLU A 477 -13.51 -5.75 6.84
N GLN A 478 -14.62 -6.38 6.44
CA GLN A 478 -14.79 -7.84 6.53
C GLN A 478 -13.99 -8.58 5.45
N HIS A 479 -13.77 -7.96 4.29
CA HIS A 479 -13.11 -8.55 3.13
C HIS A 479 -11.84 -7.80 2.71
N THR A 480 -11.11 -7.21 3.65
CA THR A 480 -9.92 -6.36 3.38
C THR A 480 -8.89 -7.04 2.48
N GLY A 481 -8.63 -8.34 2.64
CA GLY A 481 -7.69 -9.09 1.79
C GLY A 481 -8.18 -9.18 0.35
N THR A 482 -9.46 -9.50 0.14
CA THR A 482 -10.07 -9.58 -1.19
C THR A 482 -10.10 -8.21 -1.88
N VAL A 483 -10.44 -7.13 -1.13
CA VAL A 483 -10.43 -5.76 -1.64
C VAL A 483 -9.02 -5.34 -2.08
N ASN A 484 -8.02 -5.55 -1.23
CA ASN A 484 -6.61 -5.25 -1.55
C ASN A 484 -6.13 -6.00 -2.80
N GLY A 485 -6.48 -7.30 -2.90
CA GLY A 485 -6.15 -8.12 -4.06
C GLY A 485 -6.78 -7.60 -5.35
N LEU A 486 -8.08 -7.26 -5.32
CA LEU A 486 -8.83 -6.76 -6.47
C LEU A 486 -8.37 -5.36 -6.90
N VAL A 487 -8.18 -4.43 -5.97
CA VAL A 487 -7.64 -3.09 -6.28
C VAL A 487 -6.23 -3.23 -6.85
N GLY A 488 -5.39 -4.07 -6.25
CA GLY A 488 -4.05 -4.35 -6.76
C GLY A 488 -4.05 -4.97 -8.15
N ALA A 489 -4.95 -5.92 -8.43
CA ALA A 489 -5.14 -6.52 -9.76
C ALA A 489 -5.64 -5.49 -10.78
N GLY A 490 -6.53 -4.58 -10.34
CA GLY A 490 -7.02 -3.45 -11.15
C GLY A 490 -5.89 -2.56 -11.66
N GLY A 491 -4.89 -2.27 -10.81
CA GLY A 491 -3.71 -1.52 -11.22
C GLY A 491 -2.94 -2.17 -12.37
N ASN A 492 -2.78 -3.51 -12.34
CA ASN A 492 -2.15 -4.24 -13.45
C ASN A 492 -3.05 -4.29 -14.70
N LEU A 493 -4.37 -4.39 -14.51
CA LEU A 493 -5.31 -4.28 -15.63
C LEU A 493 -5.16 -2.93 -16.36
N GLY A 494 -4.98 -1.83 -15.60
CA GLY A 494 -4.63 -0.52 -16.17
C GLY A 494 -3.36 -0.56 -17.01
N GLY A 495 -2.29 -1.21 -16.50
CA GLY A 495 -1.05 -1.40 -17.25
C GLY A 495 -1.24 -2.19 -18.55
N VAL A 496 -2.07 -3.23 -18.54
CA VAL A 496 -2.44 -4.00 -19.75
C VAL A 496 -3.21 -3.12 -20.75
N ILE A 497 -4.20 -2.37 -20.27
CA ILE A 497 -5.01 -1.45 -21.11
C ILE A 497 -4.10 -0.41 -21.78
N TYR A 498 -3.22 0.23 -21.01
CA TYR A 498 -2.27 1.20 -21.56
C TYR A 498 -1.27 0.54 -22.52
N GLY A 499 -0.77 -0.64 -22.22
CA GLY A 499 0.06 -1.41 -23.14
C GLY A 499 -0.62 -1.65 -24.51
N ILE A 500 -1.91 -1.99 -24.49
CA ILE A 500 -2.72 -2.16 -25.71
C ILE A 500 -2.89 -0.83 -26.44
N ILE A 501 -3.13 0.27 -25.73
CA ILE A 501 -3.25 1.62 -26.30
C ILE A 501 -1.94 2.00 -27.01
N PHE A 502 -0.80 1.89 -26.31
CA PHE A 502 0.51 2.20 -26.89
C PHE A 502 0.85 1.31 -28.11
N ARG A 503 0.39 0.05 -28.11
CA ARG A 503 0.56 -0.83 -29.26
C ARG A 503 -0.30 -0.42 -30.46
N GLY A 504 -1.49 0.11 -30.22
CA GLY A 504 -2.45 0.51 -31.27
C GLY A 504 -2.28 1.94 -31.79
N THR A 505 -1.35 2.71 -31.22
CA THR A 505 -1.11 4.12 -31.59
C THR A 505 0.20 4.29 -32.35
N ASP A 506 0.21 5.25 -33.28
CA ASP A 506 1.43 5.63 -34.01
C ASP A 506 2.29 6.56 -33.15
N GLY A 507 3.16 5.97 -32.32
CA GLY A 507 4.12 6.69 -31.51
C GLY A 507 3.72 6.94 -30.04
N TYR A 508 4.72 7.30 -29.24
CA TYR A 508 4.59 7.48 -27.78
C TYR A 508 3.69 8.67 -27.41
N SER A 509 3.73 9.77 -28.17
CA SER A 509 2.95 10.99 -27.91
C SER A 509 1.46 10.72 -27.85
N THR A 510 0.91 10.05 -28.87
CA THR A 510 -0.53 9.71 -28.92
C THR A 510 -0.94 8.75 -27.80
N GLY A 511 -0.10 7.77 -27.47
CA GLY A 511 -0.34 6.85 -26.35
C GLY A 511 -0.37 7.58 -25.01
N LEU A 512 0.54 8.52 -24.76
CA LEU A 512 0.56 9.37 -23.57
C LEU A 512 -0.68 10.27 -23.50
N LEU A 513 -1.09 10.88 -24.61
CA LEU A 513 -2.29 11.73 -24.67
C LEU A 513 -3.54 10.95 -24.23
N TYR A 514 -3.78 9.77 -24.80
CA TYR A 514 -4.93 8.94 -24.43
C TYR A 514 -4.86 8.48 -22.97
N THR A 515 -3.66 8.12 -22.48
CA THR A 515 -3.45 7.79 -21.07
C THR A 515 -3.86 8.94 -20.15
N GLY A 516 -3.44 10.17 -20.45
CA GLY A 516 -3.78 11.34 -19.65
C GLY A 516 -5.28 11.66 -19.65
N ILE A 517 -5.95 11.52 -20.79
CA ILE A 517 -7.42 11.69 -20.90
C ILE A 517 -8.14 10.64 -20.03
N ILE A 518 -7.74 9.38 -20.07
CA ILE A 518 -8.33 8.31 -19.26
C ILE A 518 -8.14 8.60 -17.76
N ILE A 519 -6.96 9.08 -17.35
CA ILE A 519 -6.69 9.45 -15.96
C ILE A 519 -7.67 10.54 -15.50
N LEU A 520 -7.86 11.60 -16.30
CA LEU A 520 -8.81 12.68 -15.99
C LEU A 520 -10.25 12.16 -15.94
N GLY A 521 -10.64 11.26 -16.85
CA GLY A 521 -11.95 10.60 -16.82
C GLY A 521 -12.16 9.79 -15.54
N CYS A 522 -11.14 9.04 -15.11
CA CYS A 522 -11.19 8.32 -13.84
C CYS A 522 -11.24 9.26 -12.63
N ALA A 523 -10.58 10.44 -12.66
CA ALA A 523 -10.66 11.42 -11.59
C ALA A 523 -12.11 11.84 -11.29
N LEU A 524 -12.95 11.98 -12.33
CA LEU A 524 -14.35 12.35 -12.19
C LEU A 524 -15.21 11.29 -11.45
N LEU A 525 -14.70 10.07 -11.25
CA LEU A 525 -15.38 9.04 -10.47
C LEU A 525 -15.16 9.20 -8.96
N VAL A 526 -14.17 9.98 -8.50
CA VAL A 526 -13.86 10.15 -7.06
C VAL A 526 -15.06 10.64 -6.25
N PRO A 527 -15.88 11.61 -6.72
CA PRO A 527 -17.06 12.07 -5.98
C PRO A 527 -18.15 11.00 -5.77
N MET A 528 -18.08 9.87 -6.50
CA MET A 528 -19.02 8.76 -6.33
C MET A 528 -18.74 7.91 -5.08
N LEU A 529 -17.57 8.06 -4.47
CA LEU A 529 -17.20 7.33 -3.24
C LEU A 529 -18.08 7.77 -2.07
N ARG A 530 -18.74 6.83 -1.42
CA ARG A 530 -19.60 7.05 -0.24
C ARG A 530 -19.13 6.18 0.91
N PHE A 531 -18.95 6.78 2.10
CA PHE A 531 -18.53 6.07 3.32
C PHE A 531 -19.59 6.23 4.41
N GLN A 532 -19.86 5.19 5.19
CA GLN A 532 -20.86 5.19 6.24
C GLN A 532 -20.67 6.30 7.29
N GLU A 533 -19.43 6.64 7.63
CA GLU A 533 -19.14 7.79 8.50
C GLU A 533 -19.59 9.12 7.92
N GLN A 534 -19.57 9.28 6.60
CA GLN A 534 -20.07 10.47 5.92
C GLN A 534 -21.58 10.56 5.98
N GLU A 535 -22.28 9.45 5.80
CA GLU A 535 -23.74 9.43 5.89
C GLU A 535 -24.21 9.80 7.30
N THR A 536 -23.55 9.31 8.35
CA THR A 536 -23.87 9.64 9.73
C THR A 536 -23.57 11.11 10.06
N GLN A 537 -22.47 11.66 9.57
CA GLN A 537 -22.12 13.09 9.75
C GLN A 537 -23.03 14.00 8.95
N ASP A 538 -23.38 13.64 7.72
CA ASP A 538 -24.32 14.40 6.89
C ASP A 538 -25.72 14.41 7.50
N GLN A 539 -26.22 13.27 7.98
CA GLN A 539 -27.50 13.16 8.69
C GLN A 539 -27.50 14.00 9.97
N SER A 540 -26.41 14.01 10.74
CA SER A 540 -26.31 14.82 11.96
C SER A 540 -26.26 16.32 11.65
N GLN A 541 -25.56 16.75 10.60
CA GLN A 541 -25.53 18.14 10.15
C GLN A 541 -26.88 18.60 9.57
N ASP A 542 -27.56 17.74 8.82
CA ASP A 542 -28.87 18.05 8.28
C ASP A 542 -29.93 18.12 9.39
N ALA A 543 -29.84 17.26 10.41
CA ALA A 543 -30.68 17.34 11.60
C ALA A 543 -30.43 18.63 12.40
N GLU A 544 -29.17 19.05 12.54
CA GLU A 544 -28.82 20.32 13.18
C GLU A 544 -29.29 21.54 12.39
N ARG A 545 -29.19 21.51 11.07
CA ARG A 545 -29.72 22.57 10.19
C ARG A 545 -31.24 22.63 10.21
N ALA A 546 -31.91 21.48 10.24
CA ALA A 546 -33.35 21.41 10.39
C ALA A 546 -33.82 21.96 11.75
N SER A 547 -33.12 21.63 12.84
CA SER A 547 -33.36 22.18 14.18
C SER A 547 -33.18 23.69 14.23
N LYS A 548 -32.11 24.24 13.62
CA LYS A 548 -31.85 25.68 13.54
C LYS A 548 -32.92 26.41 12.71
N ARG A 549 -33.45 25.78 11.65
CA ARG A 549 -34.55 26.35 10.85
C ARG A 549 -35.86 26.36 11.63
N SER A 550 -36.18 25.30 12.36
CA SER A 550 -37.39 25.25 13.19
C SER A 550 -37.35 26.29 14.32
N HIS A 551 -36.21 26.50 14.95
CA HIS A 551 -36.02 27.57 15.94
C HIS A 551 -36.16 28.98 15.33
N SER A 552 -35.64 29.22 14.14
CA SER A 552 -35.78 30.54 13.49
C SER A 552 -37.22 30.85 13.04
N THR A 553 -37.99 29.84 12.66
CA THR A 553 -39.42 29.99 12.35
C THR A 553 -40.25 30.24 13.60
N MET A 554 -39.90 29.64 14.74
CA MET A 554 -40.60 29.83 16.00
C MET A 554 -40.46 31.25 16.58
N TYR A 555 -39.32 31.92 16.29
CA TYR A 555 -39.12 33.32 16.71
C TYR A 555 -39.78 34.34 15.77
N LEU A 556 -40.28 33.94 14.59
CA LEU A 556 -40.97 34.85 13.66
C LEU A 556 -42.50 34.83 13.83
N GLU A 557 -43.04 33.87 14.61
CA GLU A 557 -44.49 33.78 14.91
C GLU A 557 -44.90 34.52 16.20
N ASP A 558 -43.93 34.97 17.03
CA ASP A 558 -44.18 35.65 18.31
C ASP A 558 -44.05 37.19 18.24
N GLU A 559 -44.07 37.85 17.07
CA GLU A 559 -44.25 39.31 17.02
C GLU A 559 -45.74 39.63 17.15
N PRO A 560 -46.15 40.32 18.23
CA PRO A 560 -47.53 40.75 18.38
C PRO A 560 -47.84 41.84 17.37
N TYR A 561 -48.87 41.66 16.58
CA TYR A 561 -49.47 42.70 15.76
C TYR A 561 -49.93 43.84 16.68
N GLU A 562 -49.24 45.00 16.68
CA GLU A 562 -49.77 46.28 17.09
C GLU A 562 -50.50 46.99 15.94
#